data_2af64e00365bedf07dcb269bcf738ff2
#
_entry.id   2af64e00365bedf07dcb269bcf738ff2
#
_cell.length_a   1.000
_cell.length_b   1.000
_cell.length_c   1.000
_cell.angle_alpha   90.00
_cell.angle_beta   90.00
_cell.angle_gamma   90.00
#
_symmetry.space_group_name_H-M   'P 1'
#
loop_
_entity.id
_entity.type
_entity.pdbx_description
1 polymer ?
#
loop_
_entity_poly.entity_id
_entity_poly.type
_entity_poly.pdbx_seq_one_letter_code
_entity_poly.pdbx_strand_id
1 'polypeptide(L)'
;ASDVYKRQVIGMIASLKVQSTFKKYSTMPARCGLRANDVARRLLYEGGSSATLSPVSGSLTDHYDPTKNAVGLSESVYNRTSVAALAVAAHEIGHVMQHQEGYTPIKVRNALLPVARIGSTVGPWLVIIGIMMGAFNLASIGAGLYFGILAFQLVTLPVEFNASRRGLKMLTEGGYISYGSEEQAAKKVLRAAAMTY
;
A
#
# COMPACT_ATOMS: atom_id res chain seq x y z
N ALA A 1 9.09 -24.92 12.20
CA ALA A 1 9.16 -24.98 10.74
C ALA A 1 7.80 -24.78 10.08
N SER A 2 6.72 -25.39 10.59
CA SER A 2 5.35 -25.31 10.01
C SER A 2 4.81 -23.87 9.88
N ASP A 3 5.07 -22.99 10.85
CA ASP A 3 4.45 -21.66 10.90
C ASP A 3 5.14 -20.62 9.99
N VAL A 4 6.42 -20.80 9.68
CA VAL A 4 7.15 -19.96 8.72
C VAL A 4 6.61 -20.21 7.30
N TYR A 5 6.40 -21.47 6.93
CA TYR A 5 5.81 -21.83 5.64
C TYR A 5 4.37 -21.33 5.50
N LYS A 6 3.57 -21.40 6.58
CA LYS A 6 2.21 -20.87 6.57
C LYS A 6 2.18 -19.35 6.30
N ARG A 7 3.08 -18.59 6.92
CA ARG A 7 3.19 -17.12 6.68
C ARG A 7 3.62 -16.79 5.26
N GLN A 8 4.61 -17.53 4.72
CA GLN A 8 5.06 -17.36 3.34
C GLN A 8 3.94 -17.69 2.35
N VAL A 9 3.20 -18.79 2.59
CA VAL A 9 2.05 -19.21 1.77
C VAL A 9 0.94 -18.16 1.83
N ILE A 10 0.61 -17.61 3.02
CA ILE A 10 -0.41 -16.57 3.17
C ILE A 10 0.00 -15.29 2.41
N GLY A 11 1.25 -14.84 2.55
CA GLY A 11 1.77 -13.68 1.82
C GLY A 11 1.74 -13.88 0.30
N MET A 12 2.10 -15.10 -0.16
CA MET A 12 2.04 -15.45 -1.57
C MET A 12 0.58 -15.48 -2.10
N ILE A 13 -0.35 -16.06 -1.34
CA ILE A 13 -1.77 -16.09 -1.69
C ILE A 13 -2.33 -14.66 -1.75
N ALA A 14 -1.99 -13.81 -0.78
CA ALA A 14 -2.42 -12.41 -0.77
C ALA A 14 -1.88 -11.66 -2.00
N SER A 15 -0.60 -11.82 -2.33
CA SER A 15 0.02 -11.22 -3.52
C SER A 15 -0.64 -11.72 -4.82
N LEU A 16 -0.87 -13.01 -4.95
CA LEU A 16 -1.58 -13.59 -6.10
C LEU A 16 -3.02 -13.07 -6.21
N LYS A 17 -3.70 -12.91 -5.09
CA LYS A 17 -5.06 -12.36 -5.04
C LYS A 17 -5.10 -10.89 -5.50
N VAL A 18 -4.12 -10.09 -5.10
CA VAL A 18 -4.01 -8.70 -5.60
C VAL A 18 -3.81 -8.69 -7.10
N GLN A 19 -2.83 -9.44 -7.60
CA GLN A 19 -2.53 -9.50 -9.03
C GLN A 19 -3.72 -9.98 -9.85
N SER A 20 -4.40 -11.05 -9.42
CA SER A 20 -5.57 -11.59 -10.10
C SER A 20 -6.75 -10.62 -10.07
N THR A 21 -6.98 -9.96 -8.93
CA THR A 21 -8.04 -8.96 -8.78
C THR A 21 -7.74 -7.73 -9.64
N PHE A 22 -6.52 -7.22 -9.60
CA PHE A 22 -6.08 -6.11 -10.44
C PHE A 22 -6.25 -6.46 -11.94
N LYS A 23 -5.74 -7.62 -12.37
CA LYS A 23 -5.87 -8.11 -13.75
C LYS A 23 -7.34 -8.19 -14.19
N LYS A 24 -8.21 -8.73 -13.34
CA LYS A 24 -9.64 -8.83 -13.61
C LYS A 24 -10.27 -7.47 -13.88
N TYR A 25 -10.02 -6.48 -13.04
CA TYR A 25 -10.63 -5.15 -13.16
C TYR A 25 -9.84 -4.18 -14.04
N SER A 26 -8.64 -4.56 -14.50
CA SER A 26 -7.91 -3.84 -15.55
C SER A 26 -8.56 -3.97 -16.93
N THR A 27 -9.43 -4.95 -17.12
CA THR A 27 -10.23 -5.09 -18.33
C THR A 27 -11.50 -4.25 -18.31
N MET A 28 -11.87 -3.67 -17.16
CA MET A 28 -13.05 -2.83 -17.00
C MET A 28 -12.68 -1.36 -17.24
N PRO A 29 -13.04 -0.76 -18.38
CA PRO A 29 -12.77 0.66 -18.61
C PRO A 29 -13.62 1.53 -17.69
N ALA A 30 -13.05 2.60 -17.17
CA ALA A 30 -13.79 3.59 -16.42
C ALA A 30 -14.64 4.45 -17.38
N ARG A 31 -15.87 4.74 -17.00
CA ARG A 31 -16.80 5.51 -17.85
C ARG A 31 -16.33 6.93 -18.17
N CYS A 32 -15.52 7.52 -17.29
CA CYS A 32 -14.94 8.83 -17.54
C CYS A 32 -13.94 8.85 -18.71
N GLY A 33 -13.40 7.69 -19.13
CA GLY A 33 -12.44 7.58 -20.23
C GLY A 33 -11.09 8.24 -19.99
N LEU A 34 -10.85 8.80 -18.81
CA LEU A 34 -9.60 9.47 -18.45
C LEU A 34 -8.52 8.46 -18.05
N ARG A 35 -7.27 8.82 -18.31
CA ARG A 35 -6.12 8.03 -17.87
C ARG A 35 -5.89 8.23 -16.37
N ALA A 36 -5.32 7.24 -15.70
CA ALA A 36 -5.05 7.29 -14.27
C ALA A 36 -4.10 8.45 -13.89
N ASN A 37 -3.10 8.77 -14.71
CA ASN A 37 -2.24 9.93 -14.49
C ASN A 37 -3.00 11.27 -14.58
N ASP A 38 -3.96 11.40 -15.51
CA ASP A 38 -4.74 12.62 -15.64
C ASP A 38 -5.68 12.80 -14.45
N VAL A 39 -6.32 11.71 -14.01
CA VAL A 39 -7.16 11.70 -12.80
C VAL A 39 -6.31 12.02 -11.57
N ALA A 40 -5.15 11.39 -11.41
CA ALA A 40 -4.26 11.64 -10.28
C ALA A 40 -3.83 13.12 -10.20
N ARG A 41 -3.48 13.75 -11.34
CA ARG A 41 -3.14 15.18 -11.39
C ARG A 41 -4.29 16.07 -10.95
N ARG A 42 -5.51 15.74 -11.38
CA ARG A 42 -6.71 16.49 -10.97
C ARG A 42 -6.97 16.33 -9.48
N LEU A 43 -6.87 15.12 -8.95
CA LEU A 43 -7.05 14.86 -7.51
C LEU A 43 -6.00 15.58 -6.65
N LEU A 44 -4.74 15.64 -7.12
CA LEU A 44 -3.70 16.41 -6.45
C LEU A 44 -4.03 17.91 -6.44
N TYR A 45 -4.47 18.45 -7.58
CA TYR A 45 -4.86 19.85 -7.69
C TYR A 45 -6.07 20.19 -6.83
N GLU A 46 -7.12 19.37 -6.88
CA GLU A 46 -8.34 19.52 -6.07
C GLU A 46 -8.04 19.40 -4.56
N GLY A 47 -7.08 18.56 -4.19
CA GLY A 47 -6.60 18.42 -2.82
C GLY A 47 -5.60 19.51 -2.38
N GLY A 48 -5.30 20.48 -3.23
CA GLY A 48 -4.33 21.55 -2.93
C GLY A 48 -2.91 21.03 -2.69
N SER A 49 -2.53 19.91 -3.30
CA SER A 49 -1.23 19.27 -3.10
C SER A 49 -0.20 19.74 -4.13
N SER A 50 1.02 19.99 -3.64
CA SER A 50 2.20 20.26 -4.48
C SER A 50 2.98 18.99 -4.85
N ALA A 51 2.46 17.81 -4.55
CA ALA A 51 3.15 16.55 -4.86
C ALA A 51 3.33 16.39 -6.37
N THR A 52 4.52 15.95 -6.77
CA THR A 52 4.84 15.65 -8.16
C THR A 52 4.36 14.27 -8.56
N LEU A 53 4.03 14.08 -9.84
CA LEU A 53 3.59 12.81 -10.39
C LEU A 53 4.52 12.37 -11.52
N SER A 54 5.06 11.16 -11.43
CA SER A 54 5.95 10.59 -12.43
C SER A 54 5.64 9.11 -12.72
N PRO A 55 5.93 8.63 -13.94
CA PRO A 55 5.89 7.22 -14.23
C PRO A 55 7.07 6.50 -13.57
N VAL A 56 6.85 5.26 -13.13
CA VAL A 56 7.89 4.35 -12.62
C VAL A 56 7.81 3.02 -13.34
N SER A 57 8.95 2.36 -13.49
CA SER A 57 9.03 1.05 -14.13
C SER A 57 8.38 -0.06 -13.30
N GLY A 58 7.90 -1.10 -13.98
CA GLY A 58 7.33 -2.28 -13.36
C GLY A 58 5.80 -2.31 -13.35
N SER A 59 5.26 -3.30 -12.66
CA SER A 59 3.82 -3.50 -12.50
C SER A 59 3.47 -3.51 -11.02
N LEU A 60 2.47 -2.71 -10.62
CA LEU A 60 2.05 -2.54 -9.22
C LEU A 60 3.21 -2.10 -8.31
N THR A 61 4.10 -1.27 -8.84
CA THR A 61 5.18 -0.59 -8.10
C THR A 61 4.80 0.82 -7.69
N ASP A 62 3.52 1.12 -7.75
CA ASP A 62 2.94 2.40 -7.38
C ASP A 62 3.27 2.74 -5.93
N HIS A 63 3.60 4.00 -5.67
CA HIS A 63 3.95 4.46 -4.33
C HIS A 63 3.90 5.98 -4.20
N TYR A 64 3.74 6.43 -2.96
CA TYR A 64 3.99 7.81 -2.56
C TYR A 64 5.26 7.88 -1.70
N ASP A 65 6.21 8.73 -2.10
CA ASP A 65 7.41 9.05 -1.33
C ASP A 65 7.22 10.39 -0.59
N PRO A 66 6.96 10.38 0.72
CA PRO A 66 6.75 11.60 1.48
C PRO A 66 8.00 12.46 1.63
N THR A 67 9.20 11.88 1.47
CA THR A 67 10.46 12.64 1.61
C THR A 67 10.71 13.53 0.39
N LYS A 68 10.28 13.08 -0.78
CA LYS A 68 10.38 13.81 -2.04
C LYS A 68 9.08 14.52 -2.42
N ASN A 69 8.02 14.28 -1.66
CA ASN A 69 6.66 14.68 -2.00
C ASN A 69 6.30 14.29 -3.44
N ALA A 70 6.52 13.03 -3.77
CA ALA A 70 6.39 12.51 -5.14
C ALA A 70 5.56 11.23 -5.18
N VAL A 71 4.65 11.16 -6.14
CA VAL A 71 3.86 9.97 -6.46
C VAL A 71 4.46 9.31 -7.70
N GLY A 72 4.82 8.03 -7.58
CA GLY A 72 5.20 7.18 -8.68
C GLY A 72 4.04 6.27 -9.09
N LEU A 73 3.65 6.29 -10.35
CA LEU A 73 2.67 5.35 -10.90
C LEU A 73 3.33 4.40 -11.90
N SER A 74 3.10 3.11 -11.72
CA SER A 74 3.68 2.05 -12.53
C SER A 74 3.14 2.04 -13.97
N GLU A 75 3.85 1.37 -14.87
CA GLU A 75 3.45 1.20 -16.28
C GLU A 75 2.08 0.53 -16.44
N SER A 76 1.72 -0.33 -15.48
CA SER A 76 0.41 -0.98 -15.45
C SER A 76 -0.73 -0.05 -15.05
N VAL A 77 -0.43 1.16 -14.56
CA VAL A 77 -1.39 2.14 -14.04
C VAL A 77 -1.33 3.45 -14.80
N TYR A 78 -0.16 4.05 -15.00
CA TYR A 78 0.05 5.43 -15.40
C TYR A 78 -0.80 5.88 -16.59
N ASN A 79 -0.73 5.16 -17.73
CA ASN A 79 -1.46 5.50 -18.97
C ASN A 79 -2.75 4.69 -19.16
N ARG A 80 -3.25 4.02 -18.13
CA ARG A 80 -4.43 3.16 -18.23
C ARG A 80 -5.71 3.92 -17.86
N THR A 81 -6.81 3.50 -18.51
CA THR A 81 -8.15 4.07 -18.31
C THR A 81 -9.09 3.13 -17.56
N SER A 82 -8.57 2.02 -17.02
CA SER A 82 -9.37 1.04 -16.30
C SER A 82 -9.72 1.49 -14.88
N VAL A 83 -10.84 0.98 -14.38
CA VAL A 83 -11.25 1.22 -12.98
C VAL A 83 -10.17 0.80 -11.98
N ALA A 84 -9.48 -0.32 -12.25
CA ALA A 84 -8.38 -0.77 -11.40
C ALA A 84 -7.22 0.23 -11.36
N ALA A 85 -6.83 0.78 -12.50
CA ALA A 85 -5.76 1.77 -12.57
C ALA A 85 -6.12 3.08 -11.86
N LEU A 86 -7.36 3.56 -12.05
CA LEU A 86 -7.86 4.73 -11.34
C LEU A 86 -7.89 4.51 -9.82
N ALA A 87 -8.30 3.32 -9.38
CA ALA A 87 -8.35 2.97 -7.96
C ALA A 87 -6.95 2.98 -7.32
N VAL A 88 -5.95 2.37 -7.97
CA VAL A 88 -4.56 2.36 -7.48
C VAL A 88 -4.00 3.78 -7.45
N ALA A 89 -4.14 4.55 -8.52
CA ALA A 89 -3.67 5.93 -8.56
C ALA A 89 -4.30 6.77 -7.45
N ALA A 90 -5.61 6.69 -7.25
CA ALA A 90 -6.30 7.42 -6.20
C ALA A 90 -5.91 6.97 -4.78
N HIS A 91 -5.52 5.70 -4.60
CA HIS A 91 -4.96 5.21 -3.34
C HIS A 91 -3.66 5.94 -2.98
N GLU A 92 -2.74 6.09 -3.93
CA GLU A 92 -1.48 6.82 -3.70
C GLU A 92 -1.74 8.30 -3.38
N ILE A 93 -2.75 8.91 -4.05
CA ILE A 93 -3.18 10.27 -3.67
C ILE A 93 -3.80 10.29 -2.27
N GLY A 94 -4.48 9.22 -1.86
CA GLY A 94 -4.95 9.04 -0.48
C GLY A 94 -3.82 9.14 0.56
N HIS A 95 -2.65 8.57 0.27
CA HIS A 95 -1.45 8.71 1.11
C HIS A 95 -0.90 10.14 1.11
N VAL A 96 -0.93 10.83 -0.03
CA VAL A 96 -0.56 12.26 -0.10
C VAL A 96 -1.44 13.07 0.84
N MET A 97 -2.77 12.88 0.79
CA MET A 97 -3.71 13.60 1.66
C MET A 97 -3.50 13.26 3.14
N GLN A 98 -3.24 12.00 3.47
CA GLN A 98 -2.88 11.61 4.84
C GLN A 98 -1.65 12.34 5.36
N HIS A 99 -0.62 12.44 4.54
CA HIS A 99 0.61 13.13 4.90
C HIS A 99 0.38 14.63 5.06
N GLN A 100 -0.33 15.26 4.13
CA GLN A 100 -0.63 16.68 4.11
C GLN A 100 -1.48 17.10 5.33
N GLU A 101 -2.47 16.29 5.71
CA GLU A 101 -3.32 16.54 6.89
C GLU A 101 -2.64 16.15 8.22
N GLY A 102 -1.46 15.57 8.17
CA GLY A 102 -0.75 15.14 9.36
C GLY A 102 -1.42 13.98 10.10
N TYR A 103 -2.06 13.05 9.37
CA TYR A 103 -2.75 11.89 9.92
C TYR A 103 -1.86 11.08 10.87
N THR A 104 -2.22 11.04 12.15
CA THR A 104 -1.37 10.47 13.22
C THR A 104 -0.91 9.05 12.96
N PRO A 105 -1.74 8.09 12.50
CA PRO A 105 -1.28 6.72 12.26
C PRO A 105 -0.15 6.60 11.22
N ILE A 106 -0.09 7.46 10.19
CA ILE A 106 1.01 7.42 9.22
C ILE A 106 2.34 7.87 9.85
N LYS A 107 2.28 8.81 10.80
CA LYS A 107 3.47 9.24 11.56
C LYS A 107 4.01 8.10 12.41
N VAL A 108 3.13 7.38 13.13
CA VAL A 108 3.49 6.22 13.93
C VAL A 108 4.06 5.10 13.05
N ARG A 109 3.41 4.79 11.91
CA ARG A 109 3.91 3.84 10.92
C ARG A 109 5.34 4.19 10.46
N ASN A 110 5.57 5.45 10.11
CA ASN A 110 6.88 5.90 9.63
C ASN A 110 7.95 5.83 10.74
N ALA A 111 7.61 6.10 11.98
CA ALA A 111 8.51 5.93 13.13
C ALA A 111 8.88 4.46 13.40
N LEU A 112 7.96 3.53 13.15
CA LEU A 112 8.19 2.09 13.33
C LEU A 112 8.93 1.45 12.14
N LEU A 113 8.97 2.10 10.98
CA LEU A 113 9.56 1.55 9.76
C LEU A 113 11.04 1.12 9.91
N PRO A 114 11.94 1.90 10.54
CA PRO A 114 13.33 1.48 10.75
C PRO A 114 13.42 0.23 11.63
N VAL A 115 12.63 0.17 12.71
CA VAL A 115 12.58 -0.99 13.61
C VAL A 115 12.10 -2.23 12.87
N ALA A 116 11.05 -2.10 12.06
CA ALA A 116 10.54 -3.20 11.25
C ALA A 116 11.56 -3.68 10.22
N ARG A 117 12.29 -2.78 9.55
CA ARG A 117 13.34 -3.13 8.58
C ARG A 117 14.51 -3.87 9.24
N ILE A 118 15.05 -3.34 10.33
CA ILE A 118 16.12 -3.99 11.09
C ILE A 118 15.63 -5.33 11.64
N GLY A 119 14.44 -5.34 12.25
CA GLY A 119 13.85 -6.53 12.84
C GLY A 119 13.62 -7.65 11.83
N SER A 120 13.19 -7.34 10.60
CA SER A 120 12.98 -8.35 9.56
C SER A 120 14.27 -8.98 9.05
N THR A 121 15.37 -8.23 9.03
CA THR A 121 16.66 -8.69 8.50
C THR A 121 17.51 -9.35 9.59
N VAL A 122 17.63 -8.71 10.74
CA VAL A 122 18.57 -9.12 11.81
C VAL A 122 17.88 -9.98 12.86
N GLY A 123 16.59 -9.75 13.14
CA GLY A 123 15.86 -10.43 14.22
C GLY A 123 15.93 -11.95 14.16
N PRO A 124 15.64 -12.62 13.02
CA PRO A 124 15.72 -14.07 12.91
C PRO A 124 17.11 -14.64 13.22
N TRP A 125 18.16 -13.95 12.77
CA TRP A 125 19.54 -14.37 13.02
C TRP A 125 19.93 -14.24 14.49
N LEU A 126 19.50 -13.17 15.17
CA LEU A 126 19.73 -12.99 16.60
C LEU A 126 19.05 -14.09 17.42
N VAL A 127 17.86 -14.50 17.04
CA VAL A 127 17.16 -15.61 17.71
C VAL A 127 17.92 -16.93 17.51
N ILE A 128 18.30 -17.27 16.28
CA ILE A 128 18.99 -18.52 15.95
C ILE A 128 20.35 -18.59 16.67
N ILE A 129 21.17 -17.55 16.53
CA ILE A 129 22.50 -17.48 17.14
C ILE A 129 22.38 -17.50 18.68
N GLY A 130 21.44 -16.76 19.25
CA GLY A 130 21.19 -16.72 20.69
C GLY A 130 20.85 -18.08 21.26
N ILE A 131 20.00 -18.86 20.56
CA ILE A 131 19.65 -20.23 20.97
C ILE A 131 20.86 -21.17 20.85
N MET A 132 21.58 -21.11 19.73
CA MET A 132 22.74 -21.98 19.50
C MET A 132 23.88 -21.76 20.50
N MET A 133 24.07 -20.52 20.95
CA MET A 133 25.10 -20.15 21.92
C MET A 133 24.63 -20.26 23.38
N GLY A 134 23.38 -20.59 23.65
CA GLY A 134 22.80 -20.53 24.99
C GLY A 134 22.66 -19.11 25.53
N ALA A 135 22.77 -18.08 24.67
CA ALA A 135 22.70 -16.68 25.02
C ALA A 135 21.25 -16.17 24.96
N PHE A 136 20.45 -16.51 25.97
CA PHE A 136 19.02 -16.19 25.99
C PHE A 136 18.71 -14.69 25.88
N ASN A 137 19.59 -13.82 26.40
CA ASN A 137 19.43 -12.36 26.24
C ASN A 137 19.46 -11.94 24.76
N LEU A 138 20.35 -12.55 23.97
CA LEU A 138 20.46 -12.28 22.53
C LEU A 138 19.22 -12.75 21.79
N ALA A 139 18.72 -13.94 22.13
CA ALA A 139 17.48 -14.47 21.57
C ALA A 139 16.27 -13.59 21.92
N SER A 140 16.22 -13.05 23.14
CA SER A 140 15.16 -12.13 23.59
C SER A 140 15.17 -10.80 22.84
N ILE A 141 16.35 -10.25 22.52
CA ILE A 141 16.48 -9.05 21.70
C ILE A 141 15.93 -9.31 20.30
N GLY A 142 16.30 -10.44 19.69
CA GLY A 142 15.76 -10.85 18.37
C GLY A 142 14.24 -11.00 18.38
N ALA A 143 13.67 -11.59 19.44
CA ALA A 143 12.22 -11.70 19.61
C ALA A 143 11.55 -10.34 19.78
N GLY A 144 12.15 -9.42 20.54
CA GLY A 144 11.66 -8.04 20.69
C GLY A 144 11.60 -7.28 19.37
N LEU A 145 12.62 -7.43 18.52
CA LEU A 145 12.61 -6.85 17.16
C LEU A 145 11.48 -7.43 16.30
N TYR A 146 11.15 -8.71 16.47
CA TYR A 146 10.01 -9.34 15.80
C TYR A 146 8.67 -8.76 16.25
N PHE A 147 8.54 -8.40 17.52
CA PHE A 147 7.38 -7.67 18.04
C PHE A 147 7.21 -6.29 17.40
N GLY A 148 8.32 -5.61 17.09
CA GLY A 148 8.30 -4.35 16.35
C GLY A 148 7.73 -4.48 14.94
N ILE A 149 7.99 -5.60 14.27
CA ILE A 149 7.39 -5.90 12.94
C ILE A 149 5.88 -6.07 13.08
N LEU A 150 5.43 -6.81 14.08
CA LEU A 150 3.99 -7.01 14.33
C LEU A 150 3.29 -5.68 14.62
N ALA A 151 3.87 -4.84 15.46
CA ALA A 151 3.36 -3.51 15.76
C ALA A 151 3.27 -2.64 14.48
N PHE A 152 4.31 -2.69 13.63
CA PHE A 152 4.32 -2.01 12.33
C PHE A 152 3.16 -2.47 11.42
N GLN A 153 2.93 -3.79 11.33
CA GLN A 153 1.83 -4.34 10.53
C GLN A 153 0.45 -3.92 11.06
N LEU A 154 0.26 -3.95 12.39
CA LEU A 154 -0.99 -3.54 13.01
C LEU A 154 -1.33 -2.06 12.78
N VAL A 155 -0.30 -1.19 12.75
CA VAL A 155 -0.49 0.24 12.46
C VAL A 155 -0.64 0.49 10.95
N THR A 156 -0.01 -0.33 10.11
CA THR A 156 -0.08 -0.20 8.65
C THR A 156 -1.50 -0.46 8.13
N LEU A 157 -2.20 -1.47 8.64
CA LEU A 157 -3.56 -1.79 8.19
C LEU A 157 -4.55 -0.61 8.22
N PRO A 158 -4.74 0.11 9.35
CA PRO A 158 -5.64 1.27 9.37
C PRO A 158 -5.18 2.40 8.45
N VAL A 159 -3.88 2.57 8.24
CA VAL A 159 -3.34 3.56 7.29
C VAL A 159 -3.75 3.21 5.87
N GLU A 160 -3.57 1.97 5.45
CA GLU A 160 -3.93 1.47 4.12
C GLU A 160 -5.44 1.53 3.86
N PHE A 161 -6.25 1.11 4.83
CA PHE A 161 -7.72 1.22 4.73
C PHE A 161 -8.18 2.68 4.66
N ASN A 162 -7.55 3.58 5.39
CA ASN A 162 -7.88 5.00 5.35
C ASN A 162 -7.50 5.62 4.00
N ALA A 163 -6.29 5.34 3.46
CA ALA A 163 -5.87 5.79 2.13
C ALA A 163 -6.83 5.28 1.04
N SER A 164 -7.17 3.99 1.08
CA SER A 164 -8.13 3.38 0.16
C SER A 164 -9.51 4.03 0.22
N ARG A 165 -10.00 4.33 1.42
CA ARG A 165 -11.29 5.01 1.61
C ARG A 165 -11.27 6.42 1.05
N ARG A 166 -10.18 7.17 1.27
CA ARG A 166 -9.98 8.52 0.72
C ARG A 166 -9.95 8.48 -0.80
N GLY A 167 -9.13 7.58 -1.37
CA GLY A 167 -9.03 7.40 -2.82
C GLY A 167 -10.38 7.06 -3.46
N LEU A 168 -11.13 6.12 -2.88
CA LEU A 168 -12.46 5.77 -3.37
C LEU A 168 -13.42 6.96 -3.31
N LYS A 169 -13.42 7.68 -2.19
CA LYS A 169 -14.27 8.88 -2.01
C LYS A 169 -13.95 9.94 -3.06
N MET A 170 -12.68 10.26 -3.27
CA MET A 170 -12.26 11.22 -4.28
C MET A 170 -12.70 10.81 -5.69
N LEU A 171 -12.60 9.52 -6.04
CA LEU A 171 -13.05 9.03 -7.35
C LEU A 171 -14.57 9.13 -7.55
N THR A 172 -15.36 8.80 -6.52
CA THR A 172 -16.83 8.84 -6.60
C THR A 172 -17.37 10.26 -6.55
N GLU A 173 -16.90 11.09 -5.64
CA GLU A 173 -17.34 12.49 -5.50
C GLU A 173 -16.87 13.37 -6.68
N GLY A 174 -15.67 13.10 -7.22
CA GLY A 174 -15.16 13.76 -8.41
C GLY A 174 -15.81 13.30 -9.73
N GLY A 175 -16.69 12.28 -9.68
CA GLY A 175 -17.36 11.76 -10.86
C GLY A 175 -16.44 10.98 -11.81
N TYR A 176 -15.26 10.54 -11.34
CA TYR A 176 -14.31 9.77 -12.15
C TYR A 176 -14.72 8.30 -12.31
N ILE A 177 -15.47 7.78 -11.35
CA ILE A 177 -16.13 6.47 -11.42
C ILE A 177 -17.60 6.62 -11.03
N SER A 178 -18.45 5.77 -11.62
CA SER A 178 -19.88 5.74 -11.31
C SER A 178 -20.15 4.92 -10.04
N TYR A 179 -21.18 5.32 -9.33
CA TYR A 179 -21.72 4.49 -8.24
C TYR A 179 -22.22 3.14 -8.78
N GLY A 180 -22.10 2.10 -7.97
CA GLY A 180 -22.53 0.74 -8.31
C GLY A 180 -21.39 -0.13 -8.80
N SER A 181 -21.37 -0.53 -10.08
CA SER A 181 -20.42 -1.54 -10.59
C SER A 181 -18.96 -1.09 -10.55
N GLU A 182 -18.66 0.15 -10.95
CA GLU A 182 -17.30 0.68 -10.94
C GLU A 182 -16.80 0.93 -9.52
N GLU A 183 -17.64 1.48 -8.65
CA GLU A 183 -17.31 1.66 -7.24
C GLU A 183 -17.02 0.31 -6.56
N GLN A 184 -17.84 -0.70 -6.82
CA GLN A 184 -17.61 -2.05 -6.27
C GLN A 184 -16.32 -2.67 -6.80
N ALA A 185 -16.01 -2.47 -8.08
CA ALA A 185 -14.77 -2.94 -8.69
C ALA A 185 -13.55 -2.26 -8.05
N ALA A 186 -13.57 -0.92 -7.93
CA ALA A 186 -12.53 -0.15 -7.25
C ALA A 186 -12.33 -0.61 -5.80
N LYS A 187 -13.44 -0.78 -5.06
CA LYS A 187 -13.44 -1.28 -3.68
C LYS A 187 -12.78 -2.66 -3.54
N LYS A 188 -13.04 -3.57 -4.49
CA LYS A 188 -12.42 -4.91 -4.48
C LYS A 188 -10.92 -4.86 -4.76
N VAL A 189 -10.48 -4.01 -5.70
CA VAL A 189 -9.06 -3.80 -5.98
C VAL A 189 -8.34 -3.24 -4.75
N LEU A 190 -8.86 -2.17 -4.16
CA LEU A 190 -8.28 -1.52 -2.98
C LEU A 190 -8.26 -2.44 -1.75
N ARG A 191 -9.33 -3.20 -1.54
CA ARG A 191 -9.39 -4.16 -0.43
C ARG A 191 -8.40 -5.31 -0.61
N ALA A 192 -8.25 -5.81 -1.84
CA ALA A 192 -7.26 -6.84 -2.11
C ALA A 192 -5.83 -6.34 -1.82
N ALA A 193 -5.51 -5.11 -2.23
CA ALA A 193 -4.22 -4.48 -1.95
C ALA A 193 -3.97 -4.31 -0.43
N ALA A 194 -4.96 -3.80 0.32
CA ALA A 194 -4.83 -3.62 1.77
C ALA A 194 -4.63 -4.94 2.54
N MET A 195 -5.15 -6.05 2.03
CA MET A 195 -5.01 -7.38 2.67
C MET A 195 -3.65 -8.05 2.45
N THR A 196 -2.69 -7.38 1.78
CA THR A 196 -1.29 -7.86 1.67
C THR A 196 -0.45 -7.55 2.90
N TYR A 197 -0.92 -6.69 3.77
CA TYR A 197 -0.29 -6.32 5.03
C TYR A 197 -0.92 -7.08 6.19
#